data_cb6e917f78f37321e91bd63f94ef1f80
#
_entry.id   cb6e917f78f37321e91bd63f94ef1f80
#
_cell.length_a   1.000
_cell.length_b   1.000
_cell.length_c   1.000
_cell.angle_alpha   90.00
_cell.angle_beta   90.00
_cell.angle_gamma   90.00
#
_symmetry.space_group_name_H-M   'P 1'
#
loop_
_entity.id
_entity.type
_entity.pdbx_description
1 polymer ?
#
loop_
_entity_poly.entity_id
_entity_poly.type
_entity_poly.pdbx_seq_one_letter_code
_entity_poly.pdbx_strand_id
1 'polypeptide(L)'
;MRKILILIFFLLPQTFLGQETKKVNGEYTYISEDINESVGTAKRKALERAQADALKQAFGESIYQNNYTLVENGNEQSSIQFVSSGGSEVRGEWLETIDGPNYDINYKDGFLVVKVTVKGLVRQVIAAGVNFSAKVLRNGIEDKFESENFKANDDFYISLQSSSDGFVAIYLIDDDGIANCLLPYQNQIQGIYSIKSNKRYVFFDPKSVDERERNIVDEYFFTCNKQQEINQFYIIFSPNIFSKAVDNSISSELPRRLKVSDFENWLANCRKKDISMKVERKIVRITKQ
;
A
#
# COMPACT_ATOMS: atom_id res chain seq x y z
N MET A 1 46.85 8.67 -49.29
CA MET A 1 45.71 9.56 -48.87
C MET A 1 44.86 8.76 -47.88
N ARG A 2 44.97 9.14 -46.59
CA ARG A 2 44.22 8.47 -45.49
C ARG A 2 42.91 9.23 -45.32
N LYS A 3 41.76 8.58 -45.57
CA LYS A 3 40.44 9.14 -45.30
C LYS A 3 40.13 9.00 -43.81
N ILE A 4 40.01 10.11 -43.09
CA ILE A 4 39.58 10.16 -41.73
C ILE A 4 38.05 10.19 -41.75
N LEU A 5 37.44 9.14 -41.18
CA LEU A 5 35.99 9.02 -40.99
C LEU A 5 35.67 9.71 -39.65
N ILE A 6 35.11 10.88 -39.66
CA ILE A 6 34.62 11.59 -38.46
C ILE A 6 33.22 11.01 -38.14
N LEU A 7 33.14 10.18 -37.09
CA LEU A 7 31.87 9.69 -36.55
C LEU A 7 31.30 10.75 -35.64
N ILE A 8 30.33 11.52 -36.16
CA ILE A 8 29.58 12.48 -35.34
C ILE A 8 28.56 11.72 -34.49
N PHE A 9 28.86 11.58 -33.20
CA PHE A 9 27.94 11.03 -32.22
C PHE A 9 26.88 12.08 -31.92
N PHE A 10 25.68 11.93 -32.47
CA PHE A 10 24.52 12.75 -32.12
C PHE A 10 24.06 12.34 -30.71
N LEU A 11 24.49 13.09 -29.70
CA LEU A 11 23.88 13.06 -28.37
C LEU A 11 22.47 13.67 -28.46
N LEU A 12 21.47 12.84 -28.68
CA LEU A 12 20.08 13.22 -28.47
C LEU A 12 19.90 13.47 -26.96
N PRO A 13 19.47 14.68 -26.55
CA PRO A 13 19.08 14.89 -25.18
C PRO A 13 17.86 14.02 -24.90
N GLN A 14 18.03 12.99 -24.06
CA GLN A 14 16.90 12.30 -23.49
C GLN A 14 16.21 13.31 -22.56
N THR A 15 15.16 13.95 -23.04
CA THR A 15 14.24 14.68 -22.20
C THR A 15 13.56 13.68 -21.28
N PHE A 16 14.09 13.51 -20.08
CA PHE A 16 13.35 12.93 -18.98
C PHE A 16 12.11 13.81 -18.77
N LEU A 17 10.97 13.37 -19.26
CA LEU A 17 9.66 13.87 -18.87
C LEU A 17 9.44 13.48 -17.40
N GLY A 18 10.09 14.22 -16.49
CA GLY A 18 9.81 14.11 -15.06
C GLY A 18 8.36 14.52 -14.86
N GLN A 19 7.53 13.61 -14.34
CA GLN A 19 6.17 13.95 -13.96
C GLN A 19 6.20 15.10 -12.95
N GLU A 20 5.40 16.12 -13.21
CA GLU A 20 5.32 17.30 -12.36
C GLU A 20 4.79 16.92 -10.98
N THR A 21 5.60 17.17 -9.96
CA THR A 21 5.18 17.04 -8.56
C THR A 21 4.70 18.37 -8.04
N LYS A 22 3.63 18.38 -7.23
CA LYS A 22 3.07 19.60 -6.63
C LYS A 22 3.01 19.46 -5.12
N LYS A 23 3.27 20.57 -4.41
CA LYS A 23 2.97 20.66 -2.97
C LYS A 23 1.53 21.08 -2.80
N VAL A 24 0.79 20.37 -1.96
CA VAL A 24 -0.62 20.63 -1.68
C VAL A 24 -0.87 20.71 -0.18
N ASN A 25 -1.94 21.41 0.18
CA ASN A 25 -2.46 21.44 1.54
C ASN A 25 -3.82 20.73 1.54
N GLY A 26 -4.01 19.80 2.47
CA GLY A 26 -5.28 19.15 2.74
C GLY A 26 -5.83 19.58 4.08
N GLU A 27 -7.12 19.83 4.12
CA GLU A 27 -7.86 20.11 5.35
C GLU A 27 -9.21 19.41 5.28
N TYR A 28 -9.60 18.75 6.37
CA TYR A 28 -10.92 18.12 6.48
C TYR A 28 -11.38 18.09 7.92
N THR A 29 -12.69 18.21 8.11
CA THR A 29 -13.31 18.01 9.42
C THR A 29 -14.23 16.80 9.33
N TYR A 30 -13.84 15.74 10.02
CA TYR A 30 -14.61 14.52 10.15
C TYR A 30 -15.46 14.58 11.41
N ILE A 31 -16.72 14.19 11.29
CA ILE A 31 -17.63 14.02 12.44
C ILE A 31 -17.96 12.52 12.47
N SER A 32 -17.73 11.87 13.61
CA SER A 32 -18.05 10.45 13.76
C SER A 32 -19.55 10.21 13.62
N GLU A 33 -19.92 9.13 12.95
CA GLU A 33 -21.30 8.69 12.81
C GLU A 33 -21.73 7.78 13.97
N ASP A 34 -20.73 7.21 14.68
CA ASP A 34 -20.91 6.36 15.85
C ASP A 34 -20.26 6.98 17.08
N ILE A 35 -21.01 7.04 18.18
CA ILE A 35 -20.54 7.52 19.49
C ILE A 35 -19.36 6.69 20.01
N ASN A 36 -19.29 5.41 19.63
CA ASN A 36 -18.24 4.48 20.05
C ASN A 36 -17.04 4.42 19.09
N GLU A 37 -17.01 5.27 18.06
CA GLU A 37 -15.90 5.29 17.14
C GLU A 37 -14.60 5.67 17.83
N SER A 38 -13.53 4.88 17.61
CA SER A 38 -12.23 5.17 18.22
C SER A 38 -11.61 6.44 17.62
N VAL A 39 -10.91 7.21 18.47
CA VAL A 39 -10.16 8.40 18.03
C VAL A 39 -9.17 8.05 16.90
N GLY A 40 -8.57 6.87 16.95
CA GLY A 40 -7.65 6.39 15.92
C GLY A 40 -8.32 6.22 14.56
N THR A 41 -9.51 5.62 14.54
CA THR A 41 -10.31 5.45 13.32
C THR A 41 -10.76 6.78 12.75
N ALA A 42 -11.26 7.67 13.60
CA ALA A 42 -11.72 9.01 13.20
C ALA A 42 -10.56 9.85 12.61
N LYS A 43 -9.37 9.82 13.24
CA LYS A 43 -8.16 10.47 12.71
C LYS A 43 -7.78 9.95 11.32
N ARG A 44 -7.81 8.65 11.13
CA ARG A 44 -7.48 8.03 9.84
C ARG A 44 -8.47 8.45 8.76
N LYS A 45 -9.78 8.35 9.02
CA LYS A 45 -10.83 8.79 8.09
C LYS A 45 -10.69 10.28 7.74
N ALA A 46 -10.42 11.13 8.74
CA ALA A 46 -10.19 12.55 8.51
C ALA A 46 -9.00 12.81 7.58
N LEU A 47 -7.87 12.14 7.83
CA LEU A 47 -6.66 12.29 7.01
C LEU A 47 -6.88 11.81 5.58
N GLU A 48 -7.49 10.66 5.38
CA GLU A 48 -7.79 10.10 4.05
C GLU A 48 -8.66 11.06 3.23
N ARG A 49 -9.67 11.67 3.85
CA ARG A 49 -10.50 12.68 3.19
C ARG A 49 -9.74 13.95 2.86
N ALA A 50 -8.92 14.46 3.79
CA ALA A 50 -8.10 15.65 3.54
C ALA A 50 -7.13 15.44 2.37
N GLN A 51 -6.49 14.28 2.30
CA GLN A 51 -5.60 13.92 1.18
C GLN A 51 -6.36 13.79 -0.14
N ALA A 52 -7.52 13.15 -0.13
CA ALA A 52 -8.35 12.98 -1.32
C ALA A 52 -8.83 14.34 -1.87
N ASP A 53 -9.28 15.25 -1.00
CA ASP A 53 -9.73 16.58 -1.40
C ASP A 53 -8.58 17.44 -1.94
N ALA A 54 -7.40 17.35 -1.33
CA ALA A 54 -6.21 18.03 -1.83
C ALA A 54 -5.79 17.53 -3.23
N LEU A 55 -5.88 16.22 -3.49
CA LEU A 55 -5.63 15.63 -4.81
C LEU A 55 -6.65 16.10 -5.84
N LYS A 56 -7.95 16.15 -5.47
CA LYS A 56 -9.02 16.69 -6.34
C LYS A 56 -8.74 18.13 -6.74
N GLN A 57 -8.37 18.96 -5.78
CA GLN A 57 -8.05 20.35 -6.05
C GLN A 57 -6.82 20.51 -6.96
N ALA A 58 -5.81 19.67 -6.80
CA ALA A 58 -4.57 19.76 -7.57
C ALA A 58 -4.70 19.28 -9.02
N PHE A 59 -5.53 18.27 -9.29
CA PHE A 59 -5.57 17.57 -10.58
C PHE A 59 -6.96 17.43 -11.21
N GLY A 60 -8.00 18.01 -10.59
CA GLY A 60 -9.36 17.94 -11.06
C GLY A 60 -10.10 16.65 -10.64
N GLU A 61 -11.36 16.52 -11.07
CA GLU A 61 -12.26 15.44 -10.60
C GLU A 61 -11.97 14.06 -11.20
N SER A 62 -11.14 13.96 -12.22
CA SER A 62 -10.72 12.67 -12.78
C SER A 62 -9.65 12.04 -11.92
N ILE A 63 -10.01 11.48 -10.78
CA ILE A 63 -9.07 10.88 -9.85
C ILE A 63 -9.24 9.37 -9.83
N TYR A 64 -8.24 8.63 -10.27
CA TYR A 64 -8.09 7.21 -9.94
C TYR A 64 -7.50 7.11 -8.54
N GLN A 65 -8.33 6.91 -7.56
CA GLN A 65 -7.87 6.53 -6.23
C GLN A 65 -7.56 5.03 -6.26
N ASN A 66 -6.30 4.68 -6.09
CA ASN A 66 -5.94 3.31 -5.73
C ASN A 66 -6.60 3.02 -4.37
N ASN A 67 -7.75 2.35 -4.42
CA ASN A 67 -8.48 1.73 -3.33
C ASN A 67 -8.23 2.30 -1.93
N TYR A 68 -8.87 3.43 -1.61
CA TYR A 68 -9.06 3.81 -0.21
C TYR A 68 -10.30 3.07 0.30
N THR A 69 -10.08 2.15 1.22
CA THR A 69 -11.17 1.52 1.95
C THR A 69 -11.53 2.40 3.14
N LEU A 70 -12.72 2.96 3.12
CA LEU A 70 -13.33 3.52 4.33
C LEU A 70 -13.93 2.37 5.13
N VAL A 71 -13.52 2.23 6.38
CA VAL A 71 -14.18 1.32 7.32
C VAL A 71 -15.36 2.07 7.90
N GLU A 72 -16.58 1.78 7.45
CA GLU A 72 -17.79 2.24 8.10
C GLU A 72 -18.24 1.19 9.13
N ASN A 73 -18.35 1.61 10.38
CA ASN A 73 -18.96 0.82 11.46
C ASN A 73 -20.46 1.17 11.53
N GLY A 74 -21.30 0.35 10.94
CA GLY A 74 -22.74 0.38 11.15
C GLY A 74 -23.15 -0.67 12.17
N ASN A 75 -24.23 -0.41 12.92
CA ASN A 75 -24.75 -1.25 13.99
C ASN A 75 -24.80 -2.74 13.61
N GLU A 76 -24.16 -3.58 14.43
CA GLU A 76 -24.19 -5.05 14.50
C GLU A 76 -23.68 -5.85 13.28
N GLN A 77 -23.42 -5.22 12.16
CA GLN A 77 -22.67 -5.81 11.05
C GLN A 77 -21.66 -4.78 10.58
N SER A 78 -20.44 -4.89 11.10
CA SER A 78 -19.32 -4.10 10.59
C SER A 78 -19.06 -4.55 9.16
N SER A 79 -19.59 -3.80 8.20
CA SER A 79 -19.24 -3.97 6.80
C SER A 79 -18.07 -3.04 6.50
N ILE A 80 -16.95 -3.62 6.10
CA ILE A 80 -15.93 -2.86 5.38
C ILE A 80 -16.57 -2.58 4.03
N GLN A 81 -17.18 -1.40 3.89
CA GLN A 81 -17.57 -0.94 2.57
C GLN A 81 -16.33 -0.40 1.89
N PHE A 82 -15.91 -1.07 0.83
CA PHE A 82 -15.06 -0.45 -0.16
C PHE A 82 -15.89 0.64 -0.82
N VAL A 83 -15.78 1.84 -0.31
CA VAL A 83 -16.19 2.98 -1.10
C VAL A 83 -15.10 3.16 -2.14
N SER A 84 -15.19 2.43 -3.25
CA SER A 84 -14.80 3.06 -4.49
C SER A 84 -15.70 4.29 -4.52
N SER A 85 -15.15 5.45 -4.15
CA SER A 85 -15.89 6.71 -4.22
C SER A 85 -16.34 6.83 -5.66
N GLY A 86 -17.64 6.58 -5.88
CA GLY A 86 -18.22 6.29 -7.16
C GLY A 86 -17.71 7.21 -8.24
N GLY A 87 -17.04 6.65 -9.22
CA GLY A 87 -16.87 7.19 -10.54
C GLY A 87 -15.98 8.40 -10.75
N SER A 88 -15.30 8.95 -9.74
CA SER A 88 -14.36 10.04 -9.96
C SER A 88 -12.93 9.53 -10.10
N GLU A 89 -12.38 9.63 -11.30
CA GLU A 89 -10.96 9.37 -11.56
C GLU A 89 -10.12 10.53 -11.02
N VAL A 90 -9.46 10.38 -9.87
CA VAL A 90 -8.41 11.33 -9.46
C VAL A 90 -7.11 10.97 -10.19
N ARG A 91 -6.64 11.86 -11.03
CA ARG A 91 -5.35 11.71 -11.70
C ARG A 91 -4.20 12.17 -10.83
N GLY A 92 -4.17 11.74 -9.58
CA GLY A 92 -3.15 12.18 -8.63
C GLY A 92 -2.79 11.11 -7.62
N GLU A 93 -1.57 11.18 -7.12
CA GLU A 93 -1.01 10.25 -6.14
C GLU A 93 -0.34 11.04 -5.03
N TRP A 94 -0.67 10.73 -3.77
CA TRP A 94 0.02 11.27 -2.61
C TRP A 94 1.34 10.55 -2.41
N LEU A 95 2.47 11.26 -2.58
CA LEU A 95 3.80 10.67 -2.50
C LEU A 95 4.35 10.70 -1.07
N GLU A 96 4.19 11.84 -0.39
CA GLU A 96 4.81 12.09 0.90
C GLU A 96 4.02 13.13 1.68
N THR A 97 3.93 12.96 2.99
CA THR A 97 3.49 14.00 3.93
C THR A 97 4.70 14.84 4.32
N ILE A 98 4.65 16.15 4.00
CA ILE A 98 5.76 17.10 4.27
C ILE A 98 5.60 17.72 5.66
N ASP A 99 4.35 17.99 6.08
CA ASP A 99 4.04 18.62 7.36
C ASP A 99 2.69 18.09 7.86
N GLY A 100 2.62 17.80 9.15
CA GLY A 100 1.48 17.16 9.79
C GLY A 100 1.55 15.62 9.69
N PRO A 101 0.40 14.94 9.80
CA PRO A 101 -0.95 15.50 10.01
C PRO A 101 -1.12 16.12 11.40
N ASN A 102 -1.67 17.34 11.45
CA ASN A 102 -2.02 18.03 12.68
C ASN A 102 -3.51 17.86 12.95
N TYR A 103 -3.87 17.38 14.15
CA TYR A 103 -5.25 17.09 14.52
C TYR A 103 -5.73 18.01 15.62
N ASP A 104 -6.92 18.58 15.43
CA ASP A 104 -7.73 19.19 16.48
C ASP A 104 -8.93 18.29 16.76
N ILE A 105 -9.09 17.85 18.00
CA ILE A 105 -10.05 16.83 18.39
C ILE A 105 -11.00 17.41 19.43
N ASN A 106 -12.28 17.39 19.11
CA ASN A 106 -13.34 17.91 19.96
C ASN A 106 -14.52 16.93 20.00
N TYR A 107 -15.43 17.15 20.94
CA TYR A 107 -16.72 16.45 20.98
C TYR A 107 -17.85 17.48 20.81
N LYS A 108 -18.81 17.16 19.97
CA LYS A 108 -20.01 17.95 19.77
C LYS A 108 -21.21 17.01 19.77
N ASP A 109 -22.17 17.30 20.66
CA ASP A 109 -23.41 16.53 20.82
C ASP A 109 -23.17 15.00 21.03
N GLY A 110 -22.07 14.66 21.71
CA GLY A 110 -21.66 13.28 21.97
C GLY A 110 -20.84 12.63 20.83
N PHE A 111 -20.73 13.27 19.69
CA PHE A 111 -19.96 12.78 18.56
C PHE A 111 -18.53 13.33 18.55
N LEU A 112 -17.60 12.49 18.12
CA LEU A 112 -16.20 12.87 17.95
C LEU A 112 -16.05 13.74 16.69
N VAL A 113 -15.45 14.92 16.84
CA VAL A 113 -15.14 15.84 15.76
C VAL A 113 -13.62 15.92 15.61
N VAL A 114 -13.10 15.50 14.47
CA VAL A 114 -11.66 15.52 14.18
C VAL A 114 -11.40 16.41 12.98
N LYS A 115 -10.78 17.57 13.24
CA LYS A 115 -10.25 18.42 12.19
C LYS A 115 -8.79 18.03 11.96
N VAL A 116 -8.40 17.86 10.68
CA VAL A 116 -7.03 17.57 10.30
C VAL A 116 -6.55 18.58 9.29
N THR A 117 -5.29 18.97 9.41
CA THR A 117 -4.54 19.71 8.37
C THR A 117 -3.27 18.94 8.04
N VAL A 118 -2.94 18.85 6.75
CA VAL A 118 -1.79 18.11 6.26
C VAL A 118 -1.21 18.78 5.03
N LYS A 119 0.12 18.78 4.90
CA LYS A 119 0.80 19.21 3.66
C LYS A 119 1.50 18.01 3.05
N GLY A 120 1.40 17.87 1.75
CA GLY A 120 2.03 16.76 1.04
C GLY A 120 2.60 17.12 -0.30
N LEU A 121 3.42 16.20 -0.79
CA LEU A 121 3.88 16.18 -2.16
C LEU A 121 3.01 15.21 -2.94
N VAL A 122 2.49 15.65 -4.07
CA VAL A 122 1.64 14.87 -4.95
C VAL A 122 2.17 14.89 -6.37
N ARG A 123 1.83 13.89 -7.16
CA ARG A 123 2.10 13.88 -8.61
C ARG A 123 0.87 13.47 -9.39
N GLN A 124 0.83 13.88 -10.67
CA GLN A 124 -0.18 13.40 -11.59
C GLN A 124 0.06 11.92 -11.91
N VAL A 125 -0.96 11.09 -11.84
CA VAL A 125 -0.91 9.70 -12.33
C VAL A 125 -1.22 9.72 -13.82
N ILE A 126 -0.20 9.46 -14.63
CA ILE A 126 -0.39 9.09 -16.03
C ILE A 126 -0.61 7.58 -16.00
N ALA A 127 -1.74 7.10 -16.46
CA ALA A 127 -2.04 5.68 -16.52
C ALA A 127 -0.99 4.97 -17.39
N ALA A 128 0.09 4.53 -16.77
CA ALA A 128 1.02 3.62 -17.41
C ALA A 128 0.33 2.26 -17.51
N GLY A 129 0.32 1.68 -18.69
CA GLY A 129 -0.46 0.50 -19.04
C GLY A 129 -0.06 -0.83 -18.38
N VAL A 130 0.46 -0.81 -17.16
CA VAL A 130 0.73 -2.03 -16.41
C VAL A 130 -0.49 -2.36 -15.54
N ASN A 131 -1.18 -3.41 -15.92
CA ASN A 131 -2.23 -4.00 -15.08
C ASN A 131 -1.56 -4.84 -14.00
N PHE A 132 -1.82 -4.49 -12.76
CA PHE A 132 -1.34 -5.17 -11.58
C PHE A 132 -2.52 -5.38 -10.66
N SER A 133 -2.71 -6.59 -10.16
CA SER A 133 -3.79 -6.93 -9.23
C SER A 133 -3.31 -7.91 -8.17
N ALA A 134 -3.77 -7.71 -6.95
CA ALA A 134 -3.51 -8.59 -5.84
C ALA A 134 -4.77 -8.86 -5.01
N LYS A 135 -4.83 -10.05 -4.40
CA LYS A 135 -5.93 -10.51 -3.54
C LYS A 135 -5.36 -11.08 -2.26
N VAL A 136 -6.05 -10.84 -1.15
CA VAL A 136 -5.80 -11.53 0.12
C VAL A 136 -6.75 -12.70 0.23
N LEU A 137 -6.20 -13.89 0.40
CA LEU A 137 -6.96 -15.14 0.42
C LEU A 137 -6.93 -15.72 1.84
N ARG A 138 -8.06 -16.29 2.27
CA ARG A 138 -8.26 -16.86 3.59
C ARG A 138 -8.37 -18.38 3.54
N ASN A 139 -7.51 -19.10 4.26
CA ASN A 139 -7.55 -20.56 4.43
C ASN A 139 -7.58 -21.36 3.12
N GLY A 140 -7.13 -20.77 2.01
CA GLY A 140 -7.07 -21.43 0.70
C GLY A 140 -6.47 -20.54 -0.36
N ILE A 141 -5.99 -21.15 -1.44
CA ILE A 141 -5.16 -20.47 -2.48
C ILE A 141 -5.92 -20.10 -3.75
N GLU A 142 -7.19 -20.49 -3.85
CA GLU A 142 -8.03 -20.14 -5.01
C GLU A 142 -8.66 -18.76 -4.82
N ASP A 143 -8.94 -18.07 -5.91
CA ASP A 143 -9.50 -16.70 -5.89
C ASP A 143 -10.86 -16.59 -5.18
N LYS A 144 -11.62 -17.69 -5.10
CA LYS A 144 -12.87 -17.73 -4.35
C LYS A 144 -12.71 -17.55 -2.83
N PHE A 145 -11.50 -17.70 -2.31
CA PHE A 145 -11.16 -17.48 -0.91
C PHE A 145 -10.73 -16.04 -0.61
N GLU A 146 -10.88 -15.11 -1.58
CA GLU A 146 -10.64 -13.69 -1.32
C GLU A 146 -11.50 -13.21 -0.15
N SER A 147 -10.86 -12.59 0.85
CA SER A 147 -11.53 -12.14 2.06
C SER A 147 -10.83 -10.94 2.68
N GLU A 148 -11.63 -10.10 3.31
CA GLU A 148 -11.17 -9.00 4.15
C GLU A 148 -11.41 -9.29 5.63
N ASN A 149 -12.14 -10.38 5.93
CA ASN A 149 -12.50 -10.78 7.28
C ASN A 149 -11.84 -12.11 7.63
N PHE A 150 -11.04 -12.07 8.69
CA PHE A 150 -10.27 -13.18 9.20
C PHE A 150 -10.60 -13.42 10.66
N LYS A 151 -10.26 -14.60 11.15
CA LYS A 151 -10.24 -14.95 12.56
C LYS A 151 -8.82 -15.24 13.01
N ALA A 152 -8.57 -15.18 14.31
CA ALA A 152 -7.33 -15.70 14.86
C ALA A 152 -7.12 -17.15 14.45
N ASN A 153 -5.90 -17.51 14.07
CA ASN A 153 -5.44 -18.77 13.50
C ASN A 153 -5.90 -19.07 12.05
N ASP A 154 -6.50 -18.11 11.35
CA ASP A 154 -6.68 -18.26 9.90
C ASP A 154 -5.34 -18.08 9.19
N ASP A 155 -5.04 -18.97 8.25
CA ASP A 155 -3.96 -18.78 7.29
C ASP A 155 -4.33 -17.71 6.27
N PHE A 156 -3.34 -16.96 5.81
CA PHE A 156 -3.54 -16.04 4.71
C PHE A 156 -2.51 -16.24 3.60
N TYR A 157 -2.94 -15.97 2.38
CA TYR A 157 -2.12 -16.03 1.19
C TYR A 157 -2.33 -14.76 0.36
N ILE A 158 -1.33 -14.39 -0.44
CA ILE A 158 -1.46 -13.29 -1.39
C ILE A 158 -1.39 -13.84 -2.80
N SER A 159 -2.50 -13.73 -3.55
CA SER A 159 -2.53 -13.99 -4.99
C SER A 159 -2.20 -12.69 -5.72
N LEU A 160 -1.33 -12.78 -6.72
CA LEU A 160 -0.85 -11.63 -7.46
C LEU A 160 -0.65 -11.95 -8.92
N GLN A 161 -0.99 -10.99 -9.79
CA GLN A 161 -0.72 -11.05 -11.23
C GLN A 161 -0.37 -9.67 -11.76
N SER A 162 0.58 -9.62 -12.71
CA SER A 162 0.97 -8.41 -13.42
C SER A 162 1.01 -8.66 -14.93
N SER A 163 0.68 -7.64 -15.73
CA SER A 163 0.82 -7.69 -17.18
C SER A 163 2.26 -7.50 -17.68
N SER A 164 3.20 -7.16 -16.78
CA SER A 164 4.63 -7.04 -17.11
C SER A 164 5.50 -7.79 -16.11
N ASP A 165 6.71 -8.15 -16.55
CA ASP A 165 7.77 -8.62 -15.66
C ASP A 165 8.09 -7.51 -14.64
N GLY A 166 8.53 -7.90 -13.45
CA GLY A 166 8.91 -6.92 -12.44
C GLY A 166 9.28 -7.54 -11.10
N PHE A 167 9.22 -6.70 -10.08
CA PHE A 167 9.68 -7.01 -8.74
C PHE A 167 8.58 -6.69 -7.73
N VAL A 168 8.50 -7.49 -6.67
CA VAL A 168 7.44 -7.41 -5.67
C VAL A 168 8.02 -7.35 -4.26
N ALA A 169 7.43 -6.52 -3.42
CA ALA A 169 7.59 -6.56 -1.97
C ALA A 169 6.23 -6.53 -1.30
N ILE A 170 6.09 -7.24 -0.17
CA ILE A 170 4.85 -7.29 0.60
C ILE A 170 5.16 -6.94 2.06
N TYR A 171 4.42 -5.97 2.56
CA TYR A 171 4.47 -5.56 3.96
C TYR A 171 3.09 -5.66 4.59
N LEU A 172 3.05 -5.98 5.87
CA LEU A 172 1.85 -5.93 6.70
C LEU A 172 2.06 -4.89 7.80
N ILE A 173 1.23 -3.86 7.81
CA ILE A 173 1.17 -2.94 8.93
C ILE A 173 0.10 -3.46 9.89
N ASP A 174 0.51 -3.75 11.12
CA ASP A 174 -0.39 -4.23 12.16
C ASP A 174 -1.12 -3.08 12.88
N ASP A 175 -2.07 -3.44 13.72
CA ASP A 175 -2.89 -2.48 14.48
C ASP A 175 -2.08 -1.66 15.53
N ASP A 176 -0.86 -2.10 15.83
CA ASP A 176 0.08 -1.39 16.71
C ASP A 176 1.00 -0.43 15.94
N GLY A 177 0.86 -0.35 14.63
CA GLY A 177 1.63 0.54 13.76
C GLY A 177 3.06 0.05 13.48
N ILE A 178 3.27 -1.25 13.49
CA ILE A 178 4.53 -1.87 13.08
C ILE A 178 4.40 -2.39 11.65
N ALA A 179 5.34 -2.07 10.81
CA ALA A 179 5.44 -2.61 9.47
C ALA A 179 6.27 -3.90 9.50
N ASN A 180 5.64 -5.00 9.10
CA ASN A 180 6.21 -6.34 9.06
C ASN A 180 6.54 -6.68 7.60
N CYS A 181 7.81 -6.91 7.26
CA CYS A 181 8.22 -7.30 5.91
C CYS A 181 7.99 -8.80 5.71
N LEU A 182 7.00 -9.15 4.88
CA LEU A 182 6.63 -10.54 4.61
C LEU A 182 7.29 -11.09 3.33
N LEU A 183 7.48 -10.24 2.33
CA LEU A 183 8.20 -10.56 1.09
C LEU A 183 9.19 -9.44 0.76
N PRO A 184 10.45 -9.72 0.41
CA PRO A 184 11.06 -11.03 0.18
C PRO A 184 11.07 -11.93 1.41
N TYR A 185 11.07 -13.24 1.21
CA TYR A 185 11.12 -14.22 2.30
C TYR A 185 12.40 -14.06 3.15
N GLN A 186 12.37 -14.52 4.39
CA GLN A 186 13.47 -14.31 5.34
C GLN A 186 14.81 -14.82 4.82
N ASN A 187 14.80 -15.96 4.17
CA ASN A 187 16.01 -16.58 3.61
C ASN A 187 16.50 -15.92 2.30
N GLN A 188 15.74 -14.97 1.75
CA GLN A 188 16.13 -14.20 0.56
C GLN A 188 16.81 -12.89 0.99
N ILE A 189 18.05 -12.98 1.45
CA ILE A 189 18.81 -11.84 2.00
C ILE A 189 19.08 -10.77 0.94
N GLN A 190 19.18 -11.15 -0.33
CA GLN A 190 19.48 -10.22 -1.42
C GLN A 190 18.23 -9.96 -2.24
N GLY A 191 17.74 -8.75 -2.13
CA GLY A 191 16.87 -8.25 -3.16
C GLY A 191 15.39 -8.31 -2.85
N ILE A 192 14.68 -8.36 -3.92
CA ILE A 192 13.25 -8.26 -4.05
C ILE A 192 12.81 -9.44 -4.89
N TYR A 193 11.63 -9.95 -4.63
CA TYR A 193 11.10 -11.10 -5.36
C TYR A 193 10.77 -10.70 -6.81
N SER A 194 11.34 -11.41 -7.79
CA SER A 194 11.04 -11.17 -9.21
C SER A 194 9.85 -12.00 -9.68
N ILE A 195 8.99 -11.39 -10.49
CA ILE A 195 7.83 -12.06 -11.10
C ILE A 195 7.85 -11.90 -12.63
N LYS A 196 7.20 -12.84 -13.31
CA LYS A 196 7.00 -12.83 -14.76
C LYS A 196 5.59 -12.37 -15.11
N SER A 197 5.48 -11.69 -16.25
CA SER A 197 4.23 -11.20 -16.79
C SER A 197 3.21 -12.32 -17.01
N ASN A 198 1.94 -11.99 -16.80
CA ASN A 198 0.80 -12.86 -17.04
C ASN A 198 0.81 -14.22 -16.31
N LYS A 199 1.71 -14.37 -15.33
CA LYS A 199 1.73 -15.52 -14.43
C LYS A 199 1.06 -15.14 -13.12
N ARG A 200 0.17 -16.01 -12.64
CA ARG A 200 -0.40 -15.91 -11.29
C ARG A 200 0.59 -16.45 -10.28
N TYR A 201 0.89 -15.69 -9.27
CA TYR A 201 1.70 -16.08 -8.12
C TYR A 201 0.81 -16.21 -6.89
N VAL A 202 1.13 -17.17 -6.04
CA VAL A 202 0.55 -17.30 -4.70
C VAL A 202 1.70 -17.31 -3.71
N PHE A 203 1.74 -16.32 -2.86
CA PHE A 203 2.75 -16.18 -1.82
C PHE A 203 2.26 -16.77 -0.51
N PHE A 204 3.20 -17.24 0.31
CA PHE A 204 3.02 -17.83 1.63
C PHE A 204 2.41 -19.24 1.61
N ASP A 205 2.38 -19.89 0.44
CA ASP A 205 2.02 -21.30 0.29
C ASP A 205 3.19 -22.10 -0.30
N PRO A 206 3.87 -22.95 0.50
CA PRO A 206 4.97 -23.79 -0.01
C PRO A 206 4.57 -24.74 -1.13
N LYS A 207 3.27 -25.08 -1.24
CA LYS A 207 2.76 -25.98 -2.29
C LYS A 207 2.61 -25.28 -3.64
N SER A 208 2.59 -23.95 -3.65
CA SER A 208 2.46 -23.14 -4.87
C SER A 208 3.78 -22.87 -5.59
N VAL A 209 4.91 -23.31 -5.03
CA VAL A 209 6.24 -23.19 -5.62
C VAL A 209 6.85 -24.56 -5.94
N ASP A 210 7.93 -24.53 -6.73
CA ASP A 210 8.67 -25.76 -7.04
C ASP A 210 9.22 -26.41 -5.76
N GLU A 211 9.32 -27.74 -5.77
CA GLU A 211 9.73 -28.53 -4.61
C GLU A 211 11.07 -28.08 -3.99
N ARG A 212 11.97 -27.58 -4.83
CA ARG A 212 13.29 -27.08 -4.40
C ARG A 212 13.23 -25.74 -3.65
N GLU A 213 12.13 -24.99 -3.81
CA GLU A 213 11.94 -23.66 -3.23
C GLU A 213 11.00 -23.69 -2.02
N ARG A 214 10.37 -24.81 -1.72
CA ARG A 214 9.36 -24.93 -0.62
C ARG A 214 9.89 -24.52 0.73
N ASN A 215 11.12 -24.85 1.04
CA ASN A 215 11.78 -24.55 2.31
C ASN A 215 12.22 -23.08 2.44
N ILE A 216 12.05 -22.28 1.38
CA ILE A 216 12.34 -20.85 1.42
C ILE A 216 11.07 -20.05 1.74
N VAL A 217 9.89 -20.62 1.45
CA VAL A 217 8.61 -19.96 1.62
C VAL A 217 8.22 -19.89 3.10
N ASP A 218 8.02 -18.68 3.57
CA ASP A 218 7.49 -18.44 4.91
C ASP A 218 5.96 -18.60 4.89
N GLU A 219 5.41 -19.27 5.89
CA GLU A 219 3.98 -19.46 6.10
C GLU A 219 3.51 -18.57 7.24
N TYR A 220 2.33 -17.97 7.10
CA TYR A 220 1.78 -17.05 8.08
C TYR A 220 0.32 -17.35 8.40
N PHE A 221 -0.04 -17.11 9.64
CA PHE A 221 -1.42 -17.07 10.11
C PHE A 221 -1.65 -15.80 10.95
N PHE A 222 -2.89 -15.38 11.07
CA PHE A 222 -3.23 -14.23 11.89
C PHE A 222 -3.33 -14.58 13.37
N THR A 223 -2.81 -13.69 14.21
CA THR A 223 -3.10 -13.66 15.65
C THR A 223 -3.99 -12.47 15.95
N CYS A 224 -4.82 -12.53 16.98
CA CYS A 224 -5.65 -11.42 17.43
C CYS A 224 -5.67 -11.40 18.96
N ASN A 225 -5.06 -10.39 19.56
CA ASN A 225 -4.98 -10.22 21.01
C ASN A 225 -6.13 -9.36 21.56
N LYS A 226 -6.74 -8.53 20.72
CA LYS A 226 -7.89 -7.67 21.01
C LYS A 226 -9.18 -8.39 20.61
N GLN A 227 -10.33 -7.76 20.81
CA GLN A 227 -11.61 -8.28 20.28
C GLN A 227 -11.59 -8.25 18.74
N GLN A 228 -10.98 -7.20 18.20
CA GLN A 228 -10.79 -7.00 16.78
C GLN A 228 -9.52 -6.20 16.55
N GLU A 229 -8.79 -6.53 15.48
CA GLU A 229 -7.62 -5.80 14.98
C GLU A 229 -7.80 -5.51 13.50
N ILE A 230 -7.23 -4.39 13.06
CA ILE A 230 -7.27 -3.96 11.66
C ILE A 230 -5.85 -3.85 11.15
N ASN A 231 -5.48 -4.75 10.23
CA ASN A 231 -4.18 -4.77 9.59
C ASN A 231 -4.26 -4.32 8.14
N GLN A 232 -3.15 -3.83 7.58
CA GLN A 232 -3.05 -3.38 6.20
C GLN A 232 -1.91 -4.05 5.47
N PHE A 233 -2.20 -4.76 4.39
CA PHE A 233 -1.19 -5.19 3.44
C PHE A 233 -0.82 -4.05 2.50
N TYR A 234 0.46 -3.88 2.27
CA TYR A 234 1.04 -3.09 1.20
C TYR A 234 1.72 -4.03 0.22
N ILE A 235 1.12 -4.20 -0.94
CA ILE A 235 1.61 -5.07 -2.02
C ILE A 235 2.20 -4.15 -3.07
N ILE A 236 3.52 -4.15 -3.17
CA ILE A 236 4.32 -3.19 -3.95
C ILE A 236 4.88 -3.92 -5.15
N PHE A 237 4.62 -3.39 -6.34
CA PHE A 237 5.13 -3.89 -7.60
C PHE A 237 5.84 -2.78 -8.37
N SER A 238 6.95 -3.12 -9.01
CA SER A 238 7.57 -2.27 -10.03
C SER A 238 8.18 -3.09 -11.15
N PRO A 239 8.08 -2.64 -12.43
CA PRO A 239 8.87 -3.21 -13.51
C PRO A 239 10.37 -2.94 -13.35
N ASN A 240 10.75 -1.96 -12.53
CA ASN A 240 12.13 -1.60 -12.25
C ASN A 240 12.58 -2.19 -10.90
N ILE A 241 13.86 -2.52 -10.82
CA ILE A 241 14.44 -3.00 -9.55
C ILE A 241 14.45 -1.88 -8.51
N PHE A 242 14.07 -2.22 -7.28
CA PHE A 242 14.12 -1.32 -6.13
C PHE A 242 14.70 -2.04 -4.91
N SER A 243 15.19 -1.32 -3.92
CA SER A 243 15.69 -1.92 -2.68
C SER A 243 14.57 -2.05 -1.67
N LYS A 244 14.52 -3.15 -0.92
CA LYS A 244 13.61 -3.28 0.23
C LYS A 244 13.90 -2.21 1.28
N ALA A 245 12.93 -1.93 2.15
CA ALA A 245 13.16 -1.09 3.31
C ALA A 245 14.23 -1.70 4.23
N VAL A 246 15.00 -0.82 4.88
CA VAL A 246 15.97 -1.25 5.89
C VAL A 246 15.19 -1.65 7.14
N ASP A 247 15.21 -2.91 7.48
CA ASP A 247 14.62 -3.44 8.70
C ASP A 247 15.68 -3.52 9.82
N ASN A 248 15.22 -3.39 11.06
CA ASN A 248 16.09 -3.45 12.25
C ASN A 248 16.21 -4.89 12.80
N SER A 249 16.09 -5.90 11.97
CA SER A 249 16.16 -7.28 12.40
C SER A 249 17.58 -7.67 12.81
N ILE A 250 17.86 -7.51 14.08
CA ILE A 250 19.04 -8.08 14.75
C ILE A 250 18.81 -9.55 15.12
N SER A 251 17.55 -9.99 15.07
CA SER A 251 17.15 -11.36 15.42
C SER A 251 16.72 -12.15 14.18
N SER A 252 16.93 -13.47 14.24
CA SER A 252 16.45 -14.41 13.23
C SER A 252 14.93 -14.66 13.32
N GLU A 253 14.20 -13.90 14.13
CA GLU A 253 12.76 -14.06 14.31
C GLU A 253 12.00 -13.36 13.20
N LEU A 254 11.02 -14.06 12.69
CA LEU A 254 10.06 -13.58 11.72
C LEU A 254 8.86 -12.91 12.41
N PRO A 255 8.25 -11.92 11.74
CA PRO A 255 8.68 -11.21 10.54
C PRO A 255 9.69 -10.09 10.85
N ARG A 256 10.47 -9.66 9.83
CA ARG A 256 11.37 -8.50 9.95
C ARG A 256 10.54 -7.24 10.16
N ARG A 257 10.91 -6.45 11.16
CA ARG A 257 10.06 -5.34 11.64
C ARG A 257 10.74 -4.00 11.48
N LEU A 258 9.95 -2.98 11.16
CA LEU A 258 10.37 -1.59 11.15
C LEU A 258 9.20 -0.70 11.60
N LYS A 259 9.51 0.52 12.03
CA LYS A 259 8.47 1.49 12.36
C LYS A 259 7.69 1.86 11.10
N VAL A 260 6.39 2.09 11.22
CA VAL A 260 5.56 2.51 10.09
C VAL A 260 6.08 3.80 9.45
N SER A 261 6.58 4.76 10.24
CA SER A 261 7.16 6.00 9.72
C SER A 261 8.38 5.75 8.80
N ASP A 262 9.23 4.79 9.16
CA ASP A 262 10.42 4.45 8.37
C ASP A 262 10.01 3.74 7.07
N PHE A 263 8.99 2.89 7.15
CA PHE A 263 8.38 2.25 5.99
C PHE A 263 7.75 3.28 5.03
N GLU A 264 6.96 4.22 5.55
CA GLU A 264 6.31 5.26 4.74
C GLU A 264 7.34 6.16 4.05
N ASN A 265 8.38 6.57 4.76
CA ASN A 265 9.48 7.37 4.20
C ASN A 265 10.22 6.60 3.10
N TRP A 266 10.51 5.33 3.32
CA TRP A 266 11.12 4.47 2.30
C TRP A 266 10.23 4.33 1.07
N LEU A 267 8.95 4.04 1.25
CA LEU A 267 7.99 3.88 0.16
C LEU A 267 7.86 5.17 -0.66
N ALA A 268 7.73 6.31 0.03
CA ALA A 268 7.68 7.61 -0.62
C ALA A 268 8.93 7.87 -1.47
N ASN A 269 10.13 7.55 -0.96
CA ASN A 269 11.37 7.69 -1.70
C ASN A 269 11.46 6.75 -2.91
N CYS A 270 10.96 5.52 -2.81
CA CYS A 270 10.88 4.60 -3.94
C CYS A 270 9.95 5.16 -5.02
N ARG A 271 8.76 5.60 -4.64
CA ARG A 271 7.74 6.14 -5.55
C ARG A 271 8.17 7.45 -6.23
N LYS A 272 8.94 8.30 -5.53
CA LYS A 272 9.54 9.51 -6.14
C LYS A 272 10.51 9.18 -7.28
N LYS A 273 11.26 8.08 -7.14
CA LYS A 273 12.27 7.65 -8.12
C LYS A 273 11.68 6.80 -9.25
N ASP A 274 10.60 6.10 -8.96
CA ASP A 274 9.98 5.15 -9.89
C ASP A 274 8.49 5.41 -10.05
N ILE A 275 8.16 6.08 -11.15
CA ILE A 275 6.77 6.41 -11.52
C ILE A 275 5.95 5.19 -11.92
N SER A 276 6.62 4.09 -12.30
CA SER A 276 5.97 2.84 -12.71
C SER A 276 5.58 1.98 -11.51
N MET A 277 6.07 2.33 -10.31
CA MET A 277 5.77 1.59 -9.10
C MET A 277 4.28 1.66 -8.77
N LYS A 278 3.67 0.49 -8.58
CA LYS A 278 2.29 0.31 -8.16
C LYS A 278 2.27 -0.15 -6.70
N VAL A 279 1.30 0.33 -5.96
CA VAL A 279 1.06 -0.07 -4.58
C VAL A 279 -0.41 -0.38 -4.42
N GLU A 280 -0.75 -1.64 -4.16
CA GLU A 280 -2.09 -2.00 -3.70
C GLU A 280 -2.11 -2.11 -2.19
N ARG A 281 -3.09 -1.48 -1.57
CA ARG A 281 -3.36 -1.62 -0.15
C ARG A 281 -4.61 -2.46 0.04
N LYS A 282 -4.51 -3.46 0.92
CA LYS A 282 -5.64 -4.31 1.30
C LYS A 282 -5.79 -4.26 2.81
N ILE A 283 -6.96 -3.82 3.25
CA ILE A 283 -7.28 -3.79 4.67
C ILE A 283 -7.93 -5.12 5.03
N VAL A 284 -7.50 -5.69 6.13
CA VAL A 284 -8.08 -6.91 6.69
C VAL A 284 -8.48 -6.69 8.13
N ARG A 285 -9.64 -7.23 8.48
CA ARG A 285 -10.16 -7.27 9.84
C ARG A 285 -9.95 -8.65 10.42
N ILE A 286 -9.36 -8.70 11.60
CA ILE A 286 -9.12 -9.95 12.31
C ILE A 286 -9.93 -9.91 13.60
N THR A 287 -10.73 -10.93 13.84
CA THR A 287 -11.51 -11.08 15.07
C THR A 287 -10.97 -12.21 15.91
N LYS A 288 -11.09 -12.05 17.23
CA LYS A 288 -10.83 -13.15 18.15
C LYS A 288 -11.80 -14.31 17.84
N GLN A 289 -11.35 -15.55 18.02
CA GLN A 289 -12.23 -16.72 17.89
C GLN A 289 -13.36 -16.70 18.91
#